data_8fd8583e1affe672d3f9b812b8ad0348
#
_entry.id   8fd8583e1affe672d3f9b812b8ad0348
#
_cell.length_a   1.000
_cell.length_b   1.000
_cell.length_c   1.000
_cell.angle_alpha   90.00
_cell.angle_beta   90.00
_cell.angle_gamma   90.00
#
_symmetry.space_group_name_H-M   'P 1'
#
loop_
_entity.id
_entity.type
_entity.pdbx_description
1 polymer ?
#
loop_
_entity_poly.entity_id
_entity_poly.type
_entity_poly.pdbx_seq_one_letter_code
_entity_poly.pdbx_strand_id
1 'polypeptide(L)'
;FANGSYKGATINGTATVEAGVTFTDASVTVNGTLNAKGGTFTGNVKFNGSSIANISGGSFNNEKKYGGVEFDYNVTGTISGGTFVFADFYTTKVKLSGGTFTIIKSNGDRKLADLLAEGAAYYGASDNQAVTNDGVNTLENVKVVSHTHNGGTDGKGICSVCKKQMAASLTVGGKTSWYAAFATAIEAANAADGEKTITLYQDVNGYADGHSTTYELTHGPVTLATGGKSVTRANLTAKGISLTVTGSNGGFNVTVEGKDAELTVNDG
;
A
#
# COMPACT_ATOMS: atom_id res chain seq x y z
N PHE A 1 11.82 -13.67 21.89
CA PHE A 1 13.18 -13.81 22.42
C PHE A 1 13.35 -12.87 23.63
N ALA A 2 13.97 -13.39 24.69
CA ALA A 2 14.36 -12.57 25.85
C ALA A 2 15.61 -11.73 25.51
N ASN A 3 15.88 -10.69 26.33
CA ASN A 3 17.10 -9.90 26.17
C ASN A 3 18.35 -10.79 26.19
N GLY A 4 19.25 -10.56 25.27
CA GLY A 4 20.47 -11.37 25.13
C GLY A 4 20.98 -11.44 23.71
N SER A 5 22.07 -12.20 23.54
CA SER A 5 22.74 -12.40 22.26
C SER A 5 22.55 -13.84 21.78
N TYR A 6 22.20 -14.00 20.51
CA TYR A 6 21.89 -15.26 19.87
C TYR A 6 22.74 -15.43 18.59
N LYS A 7 23.26 -16.63 18.35
CA LYS A 7 23.96 -16.96 17.11
C LYS A 7 22.98 -17.48 16.05
N GLY A 8 22.13 -16.60 15.54
CA GLY A 8 21.10 -16.94 14.56
C GLY A 8 19.88 -17.65 15.14
N ALA A 9 18.88 -17.88 14.31
CA ALA A 9 17.64 -18.59 14.67
C ALA A 9 16.92 -19.12 13.43
N THR A 10 16.13 -20.20 13.63
CA THR A 10 15.08 -20.60 12.68
C THR A 10 13.74 -20.47 13.37
N ILE A 11 12.83 -19.68 12.77
CA ILE A 11 11.51 -19.35 13.30
C ILE A 11 10.47 -20.07 12.45
N ASN A 12 9.91 -21.17 12.97
CA ASN A 12 8.86 -21.94 12.28
C ASN A 12 7.44 -21.57 12.78
N GLY A 13 7.34 -21.01 13.98
CA GLY A 13 6.08 -20.48 14.56
C GLY A 13 6.09 -18.96 14.61
N THR A 14 5.51 -18.39 15.66
CA THR A 14 5.50 -16.93 15.89
C THR A 14 6.59 -16.54 16.88
N ALA A 15 7.43 -15.60 16.50
CA ALA A 15 8.44 -15.01 17.38
C ALA A 15 8.27 -13.49 17.47
N THR A 16 8.49 -12.96 18.68
CA THR A 16 8.59 -11.52 18.92
C THR A 16 10.02 -11.18 19.34
N VAL A 17 10.56 -10.11 18.75
CA VAL A 17 11.88 -9.57 19.06
C VAL A 17 11.70 -8.15 19.55
N GLU A 18 12.06 -7.92 20.80
CA GLU A 18 12.02 -6.61 21.47
C GLU A 18 13.40 -5.93 21.47
N ALA A 19 13.47 -4.70 21.96
CA ALA A 19 14.74 -4.02 22.21
C ALA A 19 15.62 -4.83 23.19
N GLY A 20 16.96 -4.79 22.99
CA GLY A 20 17.93 -5.52 23.81
C GLY A 20 18.24 -6.94 23.33
N VAL A 21 17.56 -7.45 22.33
CA VAL A 21 17.89 -8.72 21.65
C VAL A 21 18.89 -8.45 20.55
N THR A 22 19.95 -9.27 20.46
CA THR A 22 20.94 -9.18 19.39
C THR A 22 21.12 -10.56 18.73
N PHE A 23 21.04 -10.60 17.41
CA PHE A 23 21.44 -11.76 16.60
C PHE A 23 22.77 -11.44 15.94
N THR A 24 23.82 -12.22 16.30
CA THR A 24 25.19 -12.00 15.87
C THR A 24 25.62 -13.00 14.80
N ASP A 25 26.23 -12.49 13.72
CA ASP A 25 27.06 -13.23 12.73
C ASP A 25 26.42 -14.43 12.01
N ALA A 26 25.21 -14.83 12.35
CA ALA A 26 24.51 -15.93 11.71
C ALA A 26 23.15 -15.50 11.18
N SER A 27 22.63 -16.26 10.22
CA SER A 27 21.35 -15.98 9.60
C SER A 27 20.16 -16.25 10.54
N VAL A 28 19.18 -15.38 10.48
CA VAL A 28 17.84 -15.63 11.01
C VAL A 28 16.95 -16.06 9.86
N THR A 29 16.45 -17.30 9.91
CA THR A 29 15.54 -17.85 8.90
C THR A 29 14.13 -17.85 9.45
N VAL A 30 13.20 -17.22 8.73
CA VAL A 30 11.80 -17.10 9.12
C VAL A 30 10.94 -17.90 8.15
N ASN A 31 10.34 -19.00 8.65
CA ASN A 31 9.36 -19.80 7.94
C ASN A 31 7.92 -19.57 8.49
N GLY A 32 7.81 -18.93 9.65
CA GLY A 32 6.56 -18.56 10.31
C GLY A 32 6.36 -17.06 10.38
N THR A 33 6.08 -16.52 11.57
CA THR A 33 5.84 -15.09 11.79
C THR A 33 6.95 -14.46 12.64
N LEU A 34 7.54 -13.38 12.17
CA LEU A 34 8.42 -12.52 12.95
C LEU A 34 7.76 -11.16 13.23
N ASN A 35 7.58 -10.86 14.51
CA ASN A 35 7.18 -9.54 15.00
C ASN A 35 8.43 -8.83 15.55
N ALA A 36 9.13 -8.04 14.73
CA ALA A 36 10.28 -7.26 15.16
C ALA A 36 9.85 -5.87 15.61
N LYS A 37 9.82 -5.64 16.91
CA LYS A 37 9.55 -4.33 17.53
C LYS A 37 10.83 -3.58 17.89
N GLY A 38 11.97 -4.29 17.88
CA GLY A 38 13.29 -3.78 18.19
C GLY A 38 14.35 -4.83 17.86
N GLY A 39 15.48 -4.76 18.58
CA GLY A 39 16.59 -5.69 18.43
C GLY A 39 17.58 -5.31 17.34
N THR A 40 18.70 -6.02 17.31
CA THR A 40 19.80 -5.82 16.36
C THR A 40 20.10 -7.14 15.63
N PHE A 41 20.14 -7.10 14.31
CA PHE A 41 20.44 -8.21 13.43
C PHE A 41 21.70 -7.88 12.62
N THR A 42 22.83 -8.50 12.94
CA THR A 42 24.10 -8.29 12.22
C THR A 42 24.34 -9.36 11.14
N GLY A 43 23.56 -10.44 11.16
CA GLY A 43 23.52 -11.46 10.12
C GLY A 43 22.39 -11.24 9.11
N ASN A 44 22.29 -12.15 8.14
CA ASN A 44 21.18 -12.13 7.18
C ASN A 44 19.86 -12.49 7.86
N VAL A 45 18.79 -11.81 7.45
CA VAL A 45 17.44 -12.20 7.83
C VAL A 45 16.69 -12.60 6.56
N LYS A 46 16.26 -13.86 6.49
CA LYS A 46 15.56 -14.38 5.32
C LYS A 46 14.16 -14.84 5.71
N PHE A 47 13.18 -14.21 5.08
CA PHE A 47 11.78 -14.63 5.12
C PHE A 47 11.49 -15.55 3.95
N ASN A 48 11.13 -16.81 4.22
CA ASN A 48 10.88 -17.84 3.22
C ASN A 48 9.39 -18.08 2.99
N GLY A 49 9.05 -18.44 1.76
CA GLY A 49 7.73 -18.95 1.40
C GLY A 49 6.59 -18.01 1.84
N SER A 50 5.63 -18.57 2.58
CA SER A 50 4.44 -17.84 3.06
C SER A 50 4.62 -17.26 4.47
N SER A 51 5.85 -16.93 4.87
CA SER A 51 6.10 -16.31 6.17
C SER A 51 5.52 -14.90 6.28
N ILE A 52 5.40 -14.41 7.52
CA ILE A 52 4.84 -13.10 7.83
C ILE A 52 5.89 -12.21 8.48
N ALA A 53 6.11 -11.04 7.90
CA ALA A 53 7.04 -10.02 8.38
C ALA A 53 6.30 -8.82 8.96
N ASN A 54 6.25 -8.69 10.29
CA ASN A 54 5.71 -7.53 10.97
C ASN A 54 6.86 -6.78 11.64
N ILE A 55 7.36 -5.74 11.02
CA ILE A 55 8.53 -5.00 11.48
C ILE A 55 8.12 -3.56 11.83
N SER A 56 8.13 -3.25 13.11
CA SER A 56 7.86 -1.90 13.63
C SER A 56 9.10 -1.22 14.20
N GLY A 57 10.23 -1.93 14.28
CA GLY A 57 11.50 -1.42 14.78
C GLY A 57 12.64 -2.40 14.56
N GLY A 58 13.78 -2.09 15.14
CA GLY A 58 15.00 -2.91 15.01
C GLY A 58 16.00 -2.38 14.00
N SER A 59 17.20 -2.91 14.09
CA SER A 59 18.34 -2.54 13.25
C SER A 59 18.85 -3.77 12.51
N PHE A 60 18.80 -3.73 11.19
CA PHE A 60 19.20 -4.81 10.29
C PHE A 60 20.48 -4.40 9.57
N ASN A 61 21.62 -4.63 10.24
CA ASN A 61 22.92 -4.02 9.95
C ASN A 61 23.89 -4.93 9.17
N ASN A 62 23.41 -5.87 8.39
CA ASN A 62 24.33 -6.67 7.61
C ASN A 62 24.91 -5.86 6.43
N GLU A 63 26.21 -5.52 6.52
CA GLU A 63 26.94 -4.74 5.52
C GLU A 63 27.47 -5.57 4.35
N LYS A 64 27.29 -6.90 4.35
CA LYS A 64 27.75 -7.73 3.23
C LYS A 64 26.90 -7.44 1.99
N LYS A 65 27.57 -7.25 0.86
CA LYS A 65 26.99 -6.80 -0.44
C LYS A 65 25.74 -7.58 -0.92
N TYR A 66 25.49 -8.75 -0.38
CA TYR A 66 24.31 -9.59 -0.64
C TYR A 66 23.68 -10.09 0.66
N GLY A 67 24.01 -9.44 1.77
CA GLY A 67 23.47 -9.70 3.08
C GLY A 67 22.55 -8.58 3.51
N GLY A 68 21.48 -8.91 4.20
CA GLY A 68 20.48 -7.94 4.65
C GLY A 68 19.20 -8.66 4.98
N VAL A 69 18.11 -8.04 4.67
CA VAL A 69 16.79 -8.66 4.80
C VAL A 69 16.27 -9.05 3.43
N GLU A 70 15.94 -10.32 3.25
CA GLU A 70 15.35 -10.86 2.02
C GLU A 70 13.90 -11.29 2.28
N PHE A 71 12.98 -10.84 1.42
CA PHE A 71 11.57 -11.21 1.46
C PHE A 71 11.21 -12.00 0.20
N ASP A 72 11.01 -13.31 0.34
CA ASP A 72 10.71 -14.23 -0.76
C ASP A 72 9.29 -14.00 -1.35
N TYR A 73 8.95 -14.64 -2.46
CA TYR A 73 7.79 -14.37 -3.35
C TYR A 73 6.42 -14.32 -2.66
N ASN A 74 6.17 -15.12 -1.62
CA ASN A 74 4.86 -15.20 -0.97
C ASN A 74 4.85 -14.60 0.44
N VAL A 75 5.93 -13.94 0.84
CA VAL A 75 5.99 -13.26 2.13
C VAL A 75 4.96 -12.13 2.16
N THR A 76 4.23 -12.06 3.27
CA THR A 76 3.26 -10.99 3.55
C THR A 76 3.65 -10.22 4.79
N GLY A 77 3.03 -9.09 5.04
CA GLY A 77 3.22 -8.35 6.30
C GLY A 77 3.38 -6.85 6.13
N THR A 78 3.89 -6.21 7.16
CA THR A 78 4.04 -4.75 7.22
C THR A 78 5.39 -4.33 7.78
N ILE A 79 5.97 -3.29 7.20
CA ILE A 79 7.12 -2.60 7.76
C ILE A 79 6.69 -1.17 8.08
N SER A 80 6.58 -0.86 9.37
CA SER A 80 6.19 0.47 9.87
C SER A 80 7.36 1.22 10.53
N GLY A 81 8.53 0.59 10.64
CA GLY A 81 9.72 1.19 11.25
C GLY A 81 10.96 0.31 11.04
N GLY A 82 12.03 0.63 11.74
CA GLY A 82 13.32 -0.06 11.65
C GLY A 82 14.29 0.59 10.67
N THR A 83 15.56 0.18 10.79
CA THR A 83 16.66 0.63 9.92
C THR A 83 17.27 -0.56 9.19
N PHE A 84 17.46 -0.43 7.89
CA PHE A 84 17.91 -1.50 7.00
C PHE A 84 19.11 -1.03 6.20
N VAL A 85 20.24 -1.73 6.30
CA VAL A 85 21.37 -1.47 5.40
C VAL A 85 21.05 -1.97 3.99
N PHE A 86 20.43 -3.16 3.89
CA PHE A 86 19.98 -3.71 2.63
C PHE A 86 18.64 -4.46 2.81
N ALA A 87 17.64 -4.15 2.00
CA ALA A 87 16.37 -4.84 1.97
C ALA A 87 16.01 -5.24 0.53
N ASP A 88 15.79 -6.53 0.30
CA ASP A 88 15.53 -7.11 -1.02
C ASP A 88 14.16 -7.79 -1.07
N PHE A 89 13.30 -7.35 -1.99
CA PHE A 89 11.91 -7.78 -2.09
C PHE A 89 11.65 -8.57 -3.38
N TYR A 90 11.27 -9.84 -3.22
CA TYR A 90 10.72 -10.68 -4.28
C TYR A 90 9.19 -10.74 -4.23
N THR A 91 8.55 -9.94 -3.39
CA THR A 91 7.10 -9.84 -3.17
C THR A 91 6.64 -8.39 -3.19
N THR A 92 5.37 -8.14 -3.49
CA THR A 92 4.69 -6.85 -3.28
C THR A 92 3.65 -6.93 -2.15
N LYS A 93 3.56 -8.09 -1.48
CA LYS A 93 2.59 -8.35 -0.40
C LYS A 93 3.06 -7.84 0.97
N VAL A 94 4.34 -7.45 1.09
CA VAL A 94 4.85 -6.70 2.25
C VAL A 94 4.65 -5.23 1.99
N LYS A 95 3.92 -4.54 2.89
CA LYS A 95 3.60 -3.12 2.74
C LYS A 95 4.42 -2.24 3.67
N LEU A 96 4.95 -1.15 3.12
CA LEU A 96 5.81 -0.20 3.81
C LEU A 96 5.02 1.04 4.20
N SER A 97 4.92 1.34 5.49
CA SER A 97 4.39 2.59 6.03
C SER A 97 5.43 3.39 6.82
N GLY A 98 6.64 2.83 6.98
CA GLY A 98 7.77 3.44 7.67
C GLY A 98 9.07 2.68 7.38
N GLY A 99 10.13 3.04 8.09
CA GLY A 99 11.47 2.45 7.96
C GLY A 99 12.45 3.33 7.19
N THR A 100 13.74 3.14 7.48
CA THR A 100 14.86 3.83 6.82
C THR A 100 15.74 2.79 6.14
N PHE A 101 16.12 3.03 4.90
CA PHE A 101 16.84 2.08 4.05
C PHE A 101 18.07 2.75 3.47
N THR A 102 19.25 2.16 3.71
CA THR A 102 20.45 2.57 2.97
C THR A 102 20.31 2.09 1.52
N ILE A 103 19.88 0.85 1.30
CA ILE A 103 19.51 0.33 -0.02
C ILE A 103 18.21 -0.45 0.13
N ILE A 104 17.22 -0.11 -0.70
CA ILE A 104 16.00 -0.90 -0.89
C ILE A 104 15.87 -1.31 -2.35
N LYS A 105 15.54 -2.58 -2.59
CA LYS A 105 15.44 -3.15 -3.91
C LYS A 105 14.21 -4.02 -4.06
N SER A 106 13.60 -3.96 -5.23
CA SER A 106 12.56 -4.91 -5.70
C SER A 106 13.05 -5.67 -6.92
N ASN A 107 12.71 -6.95 -7.02
CA ASN A 107 13.21 -7.84 -8.06
C ASN A 107 12.14 -8.20 -9.12
N GLY A 108 12.62 -8.48 -10.32
CA GLY A 108 11.77 -8.78 -11.47
C GLY A 108 11.01 -7.55 -11.95
N ASP A 109 9.76 -7.73 -12.37
CA ASP A 109 8.89 -6.67 -12.87
C ASP A 109 8.24 -5.82 -11.76
N ARG A 110 8.57 -6.09 -10.48
CA ARG A 110 8.02 -5.38 -9.33
C ARG A 110 8.66 -4.02 -9.20
N LYS A 111 7.83 -3.04 -8.83
CA LYS A 111 8.29 -1.67 -8.63
C LYS A 111 8.28 -1.35 -7.13
N LEU A 112 9.18 -0.48 -6.70
CA LEU A 112 9.21 0.00 -5.32
C LEU A 112 7.92 0.72 -4.94
N ALA A 113 7.22 1.33 -5.90
CA ALA A 113 5.91 1.92 -5.69
C ALA A 113 4.86 0.91 -5.18
N ASP A 114 4.96 -0.35 -5.62
CA ASP A 114 4.02 -1.41 -5.25
C ASP A 114 4.18 -1.88 -3.79
N LEU A 115 5.33 -1.58 -3.17
CA LEU A 115 5.59 -1.90 -1.76
C LEU A 115 4.96 -0.88 -0.81
N LEU A 116 4.65 0.34 -1.25
CA LEU A 116 4.12 1.37 -0.37
C LEU A 116 2.71 1.02 0.13
N ALA A 117 2.49 1.20 1.42
CA ALA A 117 1.14 1.24 1.98
C ALA A 117 0.40 2.48 1.46
N GLU A 118 -0.93 2.49 1.57
CA GLU A 118 -1.73 3.67 1.26
C GLU A 118 -1.28 4.87 2.11
N GLY A 119 -1.11 6.02 1.50
CA GLY A 119 -0.63 7.22 2.18
C GLY A 119 0.86 7.21 2.53
N ALA A 120 1.66 6.26 2.05
CA ALA A 120 3.10 6.25 2.26
C ALA A 120 3.86 6.74 1.02
N ALA A 121 5.05 7.31 1.23
CA ALA A 121 5.95 7.74 0.16
C ALA A 121 7.42 7.62 0.60
N TYR A 122 8.32 7.51 -0.40
CA TYR A 122 9.74 7.57 -0.17
C TYR A 122 10.23 9.02 -0.09
N TYR A 123 11.12 9.27 0.87
CA TYR A 123 11.81 10.54 1.07
C TYR A 123 13.30 10.29 1.21
N GLY A 124 14.12 11.23 0.78
CA GLY A 124 15.54 11.20 1.12
C GLY A 124 15.73 11.16 2.64
N ALA A 125 16.60 10.28 3.12
CA ALA A 125 16.78 10.07 4.55
C ALA A 125 17.40 11.31 5.24
N SER A 126 18.25 12.05 4.51
CA SER A 126 18.96 13.23 5.00
C SER A 126 18.28 14.57 4.71
N ASP A 127 17.72 14.74 3.52
CA ASP A 127 17.16 16.00 3.04
C ASP A 127 15.63 16.12 3.19
N ASN A 128 14.99 15.01 3.51
CA ASN A 128 13.53 14.93 3.68
C ASN A 128 12.75 15.40 2.44
N GLN A 129 13.33 15.27 1.25
CA GLN A 129 12.66 15.58 0.00
C GLN A 129 11.95 14.32 -0.54
N ALA A 130 10.78 14.49 -1.14
CA ALA A 130 10.07 13.39 -1.76
C ALA A 130 10.87 12.81 -2.93
N VAL A 131 11.04 11.49 -2.95
CA VAL A 131 11.80 10.77 -3.98
C VAL A 131 10.82 10.16 -4.98
N THR A 132 11.04 10.43 -6.26
CA THR A 132 10.29 9.80 -7.33
C THR A 132 10.67 8.33 -7.43
N ASN A 133 9.68 7.45 -7.35
CA ASN A 133 9.84 6.00 -7.38
C ASN A 133 9.08 5.33 -8.53
N ASP A 134 8.59 6.11 -9.48
CA ASP A 134 7.86 5.60 -10.63
C ASP A 134 8.79 4.82 -11.57
N GLY A 135 8.42 3.55 -11.77
CA GLY A 135 9.21 2.63 -12.59
C GLY A 135 10.56 2.17 -12.02
N VAL A 136 10.94 2.61 -10.82
CA VAL A 136 12.24 2.35 -10.21
C VAL A 136 12.23 1.07 -9.38
N ASN A 137 13.31 0.28 -9.46
CA ASN A 137 13.48 -0.98 -8.73
C ASN A 137 14.48 -0.89 -7.57
N THR A 138 15.27 0.17 -7.49
CA THR A 138 16.27 0.38 -6.42
C THR A 138 16.30 1.84 -6.03
N LEU A 139 16.30 2.10 -4.73
CA LEU A 139 16.54 3.41 -4.13
C LEU A 139 17.60 3.30 -3.05
N GLU A 140 18.36 4.38 -2.86
CA GLU A 140 19.42 4.48 -1.85
C GLU A 140 19.16 5.66 -0.92
N ASN A 141 19.54 5.49 0.36
CA ASN A 141 19.44 6.49 1.41
C ASN A 141 18.06 7.13 1.52
N VAL A 142 17.03 6.27 1.61
CA VAL A 142 15.64 6.69 1.69
C VAL A 142 14.98 6.25 2.99
N LYS A 143 13.95 6.98 3.38
CA LYS A 143 12.99 6.59 4.41
C LYS A 143 11.58 6.58 3.84
N VAL A 144 10.73 5.71 4.38
CA VAL A 144 9.30 5.71 4.10
C VAL A 144 8.59 6.52 5.17
N VAL A 145 7.72 7.43 4.74
CA VAL A 145 6.95 8.29 5.64
C VAL A 145 5.49 8.25 5.21
N SER A 146 4.60 8.02 6.16
CA SER A 146 3.16 8.14 5.93
C SER A 146 2.75 9.61 5.87
N HIS A 147 1.85 9.95 4.98
CA HIS A 147 1.23 11.26 4.87
C HIS A 147 -0.22 11.11 4.42
N THR A 148 -1.02 12.15 4.65
CA THR A 148 -2.36 12.23 4.09
C THR A 148 -2.26 12.73 2.64
N HIS A 149 -2.80 11.98 1.70
CA HIS A 149 -2.87 12.42 0.31
C HIS A 149 -3.73 13.68 0.17
N ASN A 150 -3.35 14.53 -0.77
CA ASN A 150 -4.15 15.64 -1.25
C ASN A 150 -4.17 15.62 -2.80
N GLY A 151 -5.08 16.34 -3.40
CA GLY A 151 -5.23 16.38 -4.86
C GLY A 151 -4.35 17.41 -5.56
N GLY A 152 -3.42 18.03 -4.84
CA GLY A 152 -2.69 19.17 -5.36
C GLY A 152 -3.58 20.42 -5.50
N THR A 153 -3.03 21.44 -6.13
CA THR A 153 -3.72 22.73 -6.31
C THR A 153 -4.24 22.95 -7.74
N ASP A 154 -3.92 22.05 -8.66
CA ASP A 154 -4.25 22.15 -10.09
C ASP A 154 -5.53 21.41 -10.49
N GLY A 155 -6.22 20.76 -9.55
CA GLY A 155 -7.43 19.99 -9.80
C GLY A 155 -7.21 18.67 -10.57
N LYS A 156 -5.97 18.31 -10.85
CA LYS A 156 -5.63 17.10 -11.61
C LYS A 156 -5.51 15.84 -10.74
N GLY A 157 -5.62 15.99 -9.43
CA GLY A 157 -5.53 14.87 -8.49
C GLY A 157 -4.10 14.36 -8.30
N ILE A 158 -3.08 15.19 -8.48
CA ILE A 158 -1.70 14.82 -8.20
C ILE A 158 -1.35 15.26 -6.78
N CYS A 159 -1.03 14.30 -5.90
CA CYS A 159 -0.65 14.62 -4.53
C CYS A 159 0.57 15.56 -4.49
N SER A 160 0.43 16.72 -3.84
CA SER A 160 1.51 17.71 -3.79
C SER A 160 2.73 17.22 -3.00
N VAL A 161 2.55 16.24 -2.11
CA VAL A 161 3.59 15.67 -1.25
C VAL A 161 4.38 14.58 -1.99
N CYS A 162 3.74 13.49 -2.40
CA CYS A 162 4.44 12.35 -3.01
C CYS A 162 4.44 12.35 -4.54
N LYS A 163 3.79 13.35 -5.17
CA LYS A 163 3.63 13.49 -6.63
C LYS A 163 2.88 12.33 -7.30
N LYS A 164 2.29 11.42 -6.53
CA LYS A 164 1.50 10.32 -7.06
C LYS A 164 0.16 10.83 -7.61
N GLN A 165 -0.26 10.30 -8.77
CA GLN A 165 -1.59 10.51 -9.30
C GLN A 165 -2.60 9.77 -8.42
N MET A 166 -3.62 10.47 -7.91
CA MET A 166 -4.72 9.87 -7.18
C MET A 166 -5.67 9.16 -8.15
N ALA A 167 -6.20 8.02 -7.76
CA ALA A 167 -7.25 7.34 -8.51
C ALA A 167 -8.58 8.04 -8.33
N ALA A 168 -8.90 8.41 -7.11
CA ALA A 168 -10.16 9.06 -6.78
C ALA A 168 -10.07 10.00 -5.58
N SER A 169 -11.05 10.88 -5.45
CA SER A 169 -11.38 11.56 -4.20
C SER A 169 -12.77 11.14 -3.72
N LEU A 170 -13.01 11.23 -2.43
CA LEU A 170 -14.32 11.09 -1.78
C LEU A 170 -14.64 12.39 -1.05
N THR A 171 -15.75 13.00 -1.40
CA THR A 171 -16.29 14.18 -0.69
C THR A 171 -17.52 13.78 0.10
N VAL A 172 -17.51 14.04 1.41
CA VAL A 172 -18.62 13.81 2.34
C VAL A 172 -18.79 15.06 3.20
N GLY A 173 -19.97 15.64 3.24
CA GLY A 173 -20.24 16.83 4.05
C GLY A 173 -19.29 18.01 3.76
N GLY A 174 -18.86 18.17 2.52
CA GLY A 174 -17.93 19.23 2.08
C GLY A 174 -16.45 18.97 2.38
N LYS A 175 -16.11 17.84 3.03
CA LYS A 175 -14.72 17.43 3.26
C LYS A 175 -14.29 16.44 2.19
N THR A 176 -13.13 16.67 1.59
CA THR A 176 -12.57 15.81 0.53
C THR A 176 -11.37 15.06 1.04
N SER A 177 -11.40 13.74 0.87
CA SER A 177 -10.28 12.81 1.10
C SER A 177 -9.80 12.24 -0.24
N TRP A 178 -8.51 11.94 -0.35
CA TRP A 178 -7.87 11.55 -1.60
C TRP A 178 -7.27 10.15 -1.50
N TYR A 179 -7.46 9.33 -2.54
CA TYR A 179 -7.10 7.93 -2.54
C TYR A 179 -6.27 7.58 -3.78
N ALA A 180 -5.17 6.88 -3.56
CA ALA A 180 -4.32 6.41 -4.64
C ALA A 180 -4.89 5.16 -5.34
N ALA A 181 -5.86 4.47 -4.72
CA ALA A 181 -6.58 3.34 -5.30
C ALA A 181 -8.09 3.57 -5.26
N PHE A 182 -8.79 3.18 -6.32
CA PHE A 182 -10.26 3.29 -6.40
C PHE A 182 -10.96 2.40 -5.37
N ALA A 183 -10.45 1.18 -5.14
CA ALA A 183 -10.98 0.27 -4.13
C ALA A 183 -11.05 0.93 -2.74
N THR A 184 -9.98 1.61 -2.32
CA THR A 184 -9.93 2.28 -1.01
C THR A 184 -10.92 3.44 -0.93
N ALA A 185 -11.18 4.14 -2.05
CA ALA A 185 -12.23 5.17 -2.09
C ALA A 185 -13.64 4.57 -1.93
N ILE A 186 -13.90 3.40 -2.52
CA ILE A 186 -15.15 2.66 -2.35
C ILE A 186 -15.33 2.18 -0.91
N GLU A 187 -14.30 1.60 -0.29
CA GLU A 187 -14.33 1.18 1.12
C GLU A 187 -14.62 2.36 2.06
N ALA A 188 -13.97 3.50 1.83
CA ALA A 188 -14.22 4.71 2.60
C ALA A 188 -15.64 5.27 2.38
N ALA A 189 -16.18 5.19 1.16
CA ALA A 189 -17.54 5.58 0.88
C ALA A 189 -18.56 4.68 1.60
N ASN A 190 -18.29 3.38 1.69
CA ASN A 190 -19.12 2.45 2.45
C ASN A 190 -19.07 2.66 3.96
N ALA A 191 -17.97 3.20 4.48
CA ALA A 191 -17.80 3.52 5.90
C ALA A 191 -18.37 4.89 6.30
N ALA A 192 -18.69 5.75 5.35
CA ALA A 192 -19.15 7.10 5.60
C ALA A 192 -20.69 7.20 5.56
N ASP A 193 -21.26 8.09 6.37
CA ASP A 193 -22.68 8.40 6.37
C ASP A 193 -22.99 9.62 5.47
N GLY A 194 -24.24 9.73 5.01
CA GLY A 194 -24.75 10.85 4.25
C GLY A 194 -24.45 10.79 2.75
N GLU A 195 -24.67 11.92 2.09
CA GLU A 195 -24.42 12.07 0.65
C GLU A 195 -22.93 12.08 0.35
N LYS A 196 -22.53 11.38 -0.68
CA LYS A 196 -21.12 11.16 -1.05
C LYS A 196 -20.90 11.43 -2.53
N THR A 197 -19.77 12.04 -2.83
CA THR A 197 -19.29 12.16 -4.22
C THR A 197 -17.92 11.53 -4.35
N ILE A 198 -17.81 10.51 -5.19
CA ILE A 198 -16.53 9.93 -5.62
C ILE A 198 -16.18 10.57 -6.97
N THR A 199 -15.02 11.20 -7.08
CA THR A 199 -14.53 11.79 -8.34
C THR A 199 -13.31 11.02 -8.81
N LEU A 200 -13.30 10.60 -10.08
CA LEU A 200 -12.17 9.90 -10.71
C LEU A 200 -11.15 10.87 -11.29
N TYR A 201 -9.85 10.56 -11.16
CA TYR A 201 -8.74 11.33 -11.70
C TYR A 201 -7.87 10.55 -12.67
N GLN A 202 -8.05 9.25 -12.75
CA GLN A 202 -7.43 8.36 -13.73
C GLN A 202 -8.39 7.23 -14.11
N ASP A 203 -8.10 6.58 -15.23
CA ASP A 203 -8.83 5.38 -15.60
C ASP A 203 -8.60 4.28 -14.58
N VAL A 204 -9.65 3.53 -14.26
CA VAL A 204 -9.62 2.41 -13.35
C VAL A 204 -9.62 1.12 -14.17
N ASN A 205 -8.60 0.30 -14.00
CA ASN A 205 -8.56 -1.05 -14.56
C ASN A 205 -8.73 -2.06 -13.41
N GLY A 206 -9.90 -2.70 -13.36
CA GLY A 206 -10.24 -3.68 -12.33
C GLY A 206 -9.82 -5.10 -12.65
N TYR A 207 -8.81 -5.30 -13.51
CA TYR A 207 -8.32 -6.64 -13.82
C TYR A 207 -7.23 -7.05 -12.82
N ALA A 208 -7.53 -8.05 -12.01
CA ALA A 208 -6.58 -8.62 -11.06
C ALA A 208 -6.66 -10.15 -11.10
N ASP A 209 -5.53 -10.83 -11.04
CA ASP A 209 -5.40 -12.29 -10.96
C ASP A 209 -6.22 -13.07 -12.03
N GLY A 210 -6.32 -12.53 -13.24
CA GLY A 210 -7.05 -13.15 -14.35
C GLY A 210 -8.56 -12.89 -14.37
N HIS A 211 -9.10 -12.09 -13.44
CA HIS A 211 -10.53 -11.83 -13.28
C HIS A 211 -10.85 -10.33 -13.22
N SER A 212 -12.07 -9.97 -13.61
CA SER A 212 -12.62 -8.64 -13.38
C SER A 212 -12.96 -8.45 -11.89
N THR A 213 -12.57 -7.31 -11.34
CA THR A 213 -12.88 -6.95 -9.94
C THR A 213 -14.32 -6.44 -9.83
N THR A 214 -15.03 -6.84 -8.77
CA THR A 214 -16.31 -6.23 -8.40
C THR A 214 -16.09 -5.23 -7.26
N TYR A 215 -16.52 -4.00 -7.48
CA TYR A 215 -16.59 -2.94 -6.47
C TYR A 215 -18.01 -2.79 -5.99
N GLU A 216 -18.26 -2.95 -4.69
CA GLU A 216 -19.59 -2.88 -4.10
C GLU A 216 -19.79 -1.58 -3.33
N LEU A 217 -20.87 -0.85 -3.66
CA LEU A 217 -21.37 0.31 -2.90
C LEU A 217 -22.61 -0.13 -2.12
N THR A 218 -22.53 -0.06 -0.80
CA THR A 218 -23.56 -0.56 0.14
C THR A 218 -24.16 0.53 1.02
N HIS A 219 -23.51 1.72 1.06
CA HIS A 219 -23.98 2.89 1.79
C HIS A 219 -24.16 4.07 0.85
N GLY A 220 -25.38 4.56 0.72
CA GLY A 220 -25.74 5.62 -0.20
C GLY A 220 -26.39 6.83 0.47
N PRO A 221 -26.80 7.81 -0.30
CA PRO A 221 -26.62 7.92 -1.76
C PRO A 221 -25.18 8.25 -2.18
N VAL A 222 -24.78 7.81 -3.37
CA VAL A 222 -23.45 8.05 -3.94
C VAL A 222 -23.57 8.68 -5.33
N THR A 223 -22.78 9.72 -5.58
CA THR A 223 -22.52 10.26 -6.92
C THR A 223 -21.13 9.81 -7.36
N LEU A 224 -21.01 9.14 -8.50
CA LEU A 224 -19.75 8.85 -9.17
C LEU A 224 -19.52 9.85 -10.30
N ALA A 225 -18.63 10.82 -10.08
CA ALA A 225 -18.21 11.79 -11.08
C ALA A 225 -16.99 11.24 -11.83
N THR A 226 -17.20 10.79 -13.07
CA THR A 226 -16.14 10.13 -13.84
C THR A 226 -15.16 11.12 -14.46
N GLY A 227 -15.60 12.34 -14.78
CA GLY A 227 -14.74 13.36 -15.41
C GLY A 227 -14.12 12.87 -16.74
N GLY A 228 -14.82 12.00 -17.47
CA GLY A 228 -14.32 11.40 -18.71
C GLY A 228 -13.37 10.22 -18.51
N LYS A 229 -13.19 9.75 -17.26
CA LYS A 229 -12.41 8.54 -16.95
C LYS A 229 -13.27 7.30 -17.07
N SER A 230 -12.64 6.17 -17.40
CA SER A 230 -13.27 4.88 -17.54
C SER A 230 -12.99 3.94 -16.38
N VAL A 231 -13.94 3.03 -16.13
CA VAL A 231 -13.76 1.88 -15.22
C VAL A 231 -13.87 0.62 -16.07
N THR A 232 -12.75 0.06 -16.47
CA THR A 232 -12.68 -1.09 -17.39
C THR A 232 -12.36 -2.37 -16.65
N ARG A 233 -12.85 -3.50 -17.16
CA ARG A 233 -12.64 -4.84 -16.56
C ARG A 233 -13.00 -4.89 -15.08
N ALA A 234 -14.03 -4.15 -14.72
CA ALA A 234 -14.58 -4.09 -13.39
C ALA A 234 -16.11 -4.02 -13.47
N ASN A 235 -16.76 -4.51 -12.42
CA ASN A 235 -18.19 -4.33 -12.19
C ASN A 235 -18.36 -3.41 -10.98
N LEU A 236 -19.19 -2.39 -11.10
CA LEU A 236 -19.62 -1.57 -9.98
C LEU A 236 -21.03 -2.00 -9.59
N THR A 237 -21.20 -2.51 -8.39
CA THR A 237 -22.52 -2.96 -7.89
C THR A 237 -23.01 -2.02 -6.80
N ALA A 238 -24.16 -1.39 -7.00
CA ALA A 238 -24.86 -0.59 -6.00
C ALA A 238 -25.95 -1.45 -5.34
N LYS A 239 -25.84 -1.72 -4.04
CA LYS A 239 -26.74 -2.59 -3.28
C LYS A 239 -27.63 -1.77 -2.35
N GLY A 240 -28.92 -1.68 -2.68
CA GLY A 240 -29.93 -1.00 -1.84
C GLY A 240 -29.69 0.51 -1.69
N ILE A 241 -29.03 1.15 -2.64
CA ILE A 241 -28.70 2.56 -2.60
C ILE A 241 -28.99 3.26 -3.93
N SER A 242 -29.17 4.57 -3.90
CA SER A 242 -29.19 5.37 -5.11
C SER A 242 -27.75 5.68 -5.56
N LEU A 243 -27.44 5.37 -6.82
CA LEU A 243 -26.19 5.67 -7.49
C LEU A 243 -26.46 6.63 -8.65
N THR A 244 -25.83 7.79 -8.62
CA THR A 244 -25.81 8.72 -9.73
C THR A 244 -24.45 8.70 -10.40
N VAL A 245 -24.40 8.54 -11.73
CA VAL A 245 -23.17 8.59 -12.51
C VAL A 245 -23.18 9.82 -13.39
N THR A 246 -22.11 10.63 -13.36
CA THR A 246 -22.01 11.88 -14.12
C THR A 246 -20.73 11.94 -14.93
N GLY A 247 -20.77 12.57 -16.11
CA GLY A 247 -19.58 12.86 -16.92
C GLY A 247 -19.03 11.63 -17.67
N SER A 248 -19.88 10.74 -18.14
CA SER A 248 -19.50 9.49 -18.76
C SER A 248 -19.07 9.63 -20.21
N ASN A 249 -17.79 9.41 -20.50
CA ASN A 249 -17.30 8.98 -21.81
C ASN A 249 -16.61 7.61 -21.78
N GLY A 250 -16.55 6.97 -20.61
CA GLY A 250 -15.90 5.67 -20.42
C GLY A 250 -16.91 4.55 -20.18
N GLY A 251 -16.74 3.43 -20.89
CA GLY A 251 -17.55 2.24 -20.65
C GLY A 251 -17.24 1.63 -19.30
N PHE A 252 -18.25 1.39 -18.48
CA PHE A 252 -18.16 0.55 -17.29
C PHE A 252 -19.47 -0.21 -17.09
N ASN A 253 -19.35 -1.37 -16.44
CA ASN A 253 -20.51 -2.16 -16.08
C ASN A 253 -21.02 -1.70 -14.71
N VAL A 254 -22.28 -1.28 -14.67
CA VAL A 254 -22.97 -0.95 -13.42
C VAL A 254 -24.11 -1.95 -13.23
N THR A 255 -24.18 -2.55 -12.05
CA THR A 255 -25.29 -3.38 -11.60
C THR A 255 -25.96 -2.70 -10.40
N VAL A 256 -27.28 -2.64 -10.40
CA VAL A 256 -28.05 -2.08 -9.28
C VAL A 256 -28.90 -3.20 -8.71
N GLU A 257 -28.75 -3.48 -7.43
CA GLU A 257 -29.39 -4.60 -6.74
C GLU A 257 -30.14 -4.12 -5.49
N GLY A 258 -31.34 -4.63 -5.28
CA GLY A 258 -32.15 -4.38 -4.08
C GLY A 258 -33.37 -3.52 -4.34
N LYS A 259 -34.32 -3.56 -3.39
CA LYS A 259 -35.67 -2.99 -3.55
C LYS A 259 -35.70 -1.46 -3.70
N ASP A 260 -34.73 -0.78 -3.07
CA ASP A 260 -34.64 0.70 -3.04
C ASP A 260 -33.45 1.22 -3.84
N ALA A 261 -32.87 0.37 -4.70
CA ALA A 261 -31.72 0.74 -5.52
C ALA A 261 -32.17 1.47 -6.79
N GLU A 262 -31.55 2.61 -7.05
CA GLU A 262 -31.82 3.45 -8.20
C GLU A 262 -30.52 3.82 -8.93
N LEU A 263 -30.55 3.76 -10.25
CA LEU A 263 -29.46 4.24 -11.09
C LEU A 263 -29.90 5.45 -11.90
N THR A 264 -29.21 6.57 -11.72
CA THR A 264 -29.34 7.75 -12.56
C THR A 264 -28.04 7.95 -13.34
N VAL A 265 -28.11 8.07 -14.66
CA VAL A 265 -26.97 8.41 -15.51
C VAL A 265 -27.24 9.77 -16.14
N ASN A 266 -26.38 10.73 -15.82
CA ASN A 266 -26.44 12.06 -16.37
C ASN A 266 -25.21 12.26 -17.28
N ASP A 267 -25.43 12.36 -18.58
CA ASP A 267 -24.42 12.81 -19.52
C ASP A 267 -24.20 14.32 -19.32
N GLY A 268 -22.93 14.68 -19.03
CA GLY A 268 -22.52 16.08 -18.95
C GLY A 268 -22.09 16.61 -20.31
#